data_e04cd49536377d66efcc65c01811fc85
#
_entry.id   e04cd49536377d66efcc65c01811fc85
#
_cell.length_a   1.000
_cell.length_b   1.000
_cell.length_c   1.000
_cell.angle_alpha   90.00
_cell.angle_beta   90.00
_cell.angle_gamma   90.00
#
_symmetry.space_group_name_H-M   'P 1'
#
loop_
_entity.id
_entity.type
_entity.pdbx_description
1 polymer ?
#
loop_
_entity_poly.entity_id
_entity_poly.type
_entity_poly.pdbx_seq_one_letter_code
_entity_poly.pdbx_strand_id
1 'polypeptide(L)'
;MHGRGALSRSLYGATRKAAGSMDRWLRRVGPGAVAPAEQAPPPEEPPISADLLDLLRHMGVALIRSGETTGRVKDILDELARRYEATEVHFFVLPTGVFVRVQDSRGSAMDLLEADSDTLRLDQIAALYELIDRITSELPPPAEATAALEHILASPQPTPVWRLLTGNVVLTVGLGLMLNPTSTALLGYIVLGLAVQLLIMAADRFRLLYTSLPVLAGAVVTLLSFGFPNALGGGNPSQLLIPSVSSLLPGAMLTNGSIELATGSMIAGASRTIYGFNKLVLLAFGVLVGLQLLGTLPTVSPHAGHGLGWWTPILGVLLIGLGHSRRASAPPKSLGWLLIVLYAAFCGQQLGTQLGGGLLGSFLGGMVAVPVAYLVQRFKDAPPTQVVFLPAFWMLVPGGMSLSGISALVTENDPNGLHILVTAVLTVLAIALGVLVGSGLVTSTREPRLQGMVEDWLGPATETQRTTGSSEPGSASQSSQCGASRAANSS
;
A
#
# COMPACT_ATOMS: atom_id res chain seq x y z
N MET A 1 -50.70 -37.09 3.31
CA MET A 1 -49.49 -36.38 3.79
C MET A 1 -49.20 -36.75 5.24
N HIS A 2 -48.74 -37.97 5.50
CA HIS A 2 -48.30 -38.40 6.83
C HIS A 2 -47.30 -39.52 6.61
N GLY A 3 -45.99 -39.23 6.73
CA GLY A 3 -44.98 -40.28 6.55
C GLY A 3 -43.51 -39.87 6.63
N ARG A 4 -43.17 -38.64 6.97
CA ARG A 4 -41.76 -38.19 7.07
C ARG A 4 -41.22 -37.94 8.47
N GLY A 5 -42.01 -38.09 9.52
CA GLY A 5 -41.63 -37.78 10.91
C GLY A 5 -41.09 -38.98 11.73
N ALA A 6 -41.24 -40.22 11.25
CA ALA A 6 -40.91 -41.42 12.03
C ALA A 6 -39.46 -41.91 11.80
N LEU A 7 -38.88 -41.69 10.63
CA LEU A 7 -37.53 -42.16 10.27
C LEU A 7 -36.39 -41.31 10.89
N SER A 8 -36.61 -40.01 11.12
CA SER A 8 -35.59 -39.15 11.73
C SER A 8 -35.34 -39.38 13.21
N ARG A 9 -36.38 -39.79 13.95
CA ARG A 9 -36.28 -40.09 15.40
C ARG A 9 -35.61 -41.43 15.70
N SER A 10 -35.72 -42.42 14.79
CA SER A 10 -35.07 -43.72 14.94
C SER A 10 -33.56 -43.65 14.76
N LEU A 11 -33.06 -42.86 13.83
CA LEU A 11 -31.62 -42.70 13.58
C LEU A 11 -30.92 -41.91 14.70
N TYR A 12 -31.57 -40.89 15.31
CA TYR A 12 -30.98 -40.12 16.42
C TYR A 12 -30.93 -40.91 17.74
N GLY A 13 -31.83 -41.89 17.94
CA GLY A 13 -31.82 -42.82 19.09
C GLY A 13 -30.73 -43.89 19.01
N ALA A 14 -30.41 -44.35 17.78
CA ALA A 14 -29.40 -45.37 17.56
C ALA A 14 -27.95 -44.84 17.72
N THR A 15 -27.69 -43.63 17.26
CA THR A 15 -26.37 -42.97 17.39
C THR A 15 -26.04 -42.64 18.86
N ARG A 16 -27.02 -42.22 19.65
CA ARG A 16 -26.82 -41.89 21.06
C ARG A 16 -26.57 -43.16 21.92
N LYS A 17 -27.18 -44.32 21.59
CA LYS A 17 -26.90 -45.61 22.26
C LYS A 17 -25.52 -46.14 21.87
N ALA A 18 -25.08 -45.98 20.62
CA ALA A 18 -23.76 -46.38 20.16
C ALA A 18 -22.63 -45.57 20.80
N ALA A 19 -22.80 -44.25 20.95
CA ALA A 19 -21.84 -43.37 21.62
C ALA A 19 -21.71 -43.73 23.13
N GLY A 20 -22.80 -44.03 23.81
CA GLY A 20 -22.75 -44.40 25.24
C GLY A 20 -22.17 -45.79 25.50
N SER A 21 -22.14 -46.69 24.49
CA SER A 21 -21.50 -48.03 24.61
C SER A 21 -20.00 -47.94 24.31
N MET A 22 -19.59 -47.05 23.42
CA MET A 22 -18.19 -46.80 23.09
C MET A 22 -17.45 -46.15 24.26
N ASP A 23 -18.09 -45.19 24.95
CA ASP A 23 -17.48 -44.50 26.12
C ASP A 23 -17.32 -45.48 27.32
N ARG A 24 -18.27 -46.43 27.51
CA ARG A 24 -18.14 -47.47 28.52
C ARG A 24 -17.09 -48.56 28.16
N TRP A 25 -16.86 -48.82 26.89
CA TRP A 25 -15.82 -49.73 26.43
C TRP A 25 -14.43 -49.11 26.57
N LEU A 26 -14.27 -47.86 26.20
CA LEU A 26 -13.01 -47.09 26.34
C LEU A 26 -12.58 -47.00 27.81
N ARG A 27 -13.48 -46.85 28.77
CA ARG A 27 -13.17 -46.85 30.22
C ARG A 27 -12.77 -48.21 30.78
N ARG A 28 -13.04 -49.33 30.09
CA ARG A 28 -12.69 -50.69 30.53
C ARG A 28 -11.37 -51.21 29.97
N VAL A 29 -10.86 -50.62 28.91
CA VAL A 29 -9.66 -51.12 28.19
C VAL A 29 -8.43 -50.24 28.40
N GLY A 30 -8.54 -49.10 29.09
CA GLY A 30 -7.40 -48.26 29.39
C GLY A 30 -6.51 -48.79 30.52
N PRO A 31 -5.20 -49.01 30.33
CA PRO A 31 -4.28 -49.23 31.43
C PRO A 31 -4.29 -48.04 32.37
N GLY A 32 -4.21 -48.31 33.70
CA GLY A 32 -4.41 -47.39 34.79
C GLY A 32 -3.93 -45.96 34.50
N ALA A 33 -4.89 -45.05 34.50
CA ALA A 33 -4.62 -43.64 34.33
C ALA A 33 -3.77 -43.20 35.56
N VAL A 34 -2.49 -42.96 35.32
CA VAL A 34 -1.72 -42.02 36.12
C VAL A 34 -2.49 -40.70 36.00
N ALA A 35 -3.03 -40.21 37.14
CA ALA A 35 -3.65 -38.89 37.17
C ALA A 35 -2.68 -37.89 36.52
N PRO A 36 -3.14 -37.10 35.52
CA PRO A 36 -2.28 -36.05 35.02
C PRO A 36 -1.82 -35.21 36.20
N ALA A 37 -0.54 -35.06 36.39
CA ALA A 37 -0.03 -34.09 37.33
C ALA A 37 -0.77 -32.79 37.03
N GLU A 38 -1.45 -32.25 38.03
CA GLU A 38 -2.12 -30.96 38.00
C GLU A 38 -1.07 -29.95 37.55
N GLN A 39 -1.04 -29.67 36.27
CA GLN A 39 -0.15 -28.64 35.73
C GLN A 39 -0.59 -27.36 36.42
N ALA A 40 0.32 -26.78 37.21
CA ALA A 40 0.10 -25.46 37.74
C ALA A 40 -0.43 -24.56 36.60
N PRO A 41 -1.51 -23.77 36.85
CA PRO A 41 -1.99 -22.89 35.83
C PRO A 41 -0.80 -22.05 35.33
N PRO A 42 -0.66 -21.85 34.02
CA PRO A 42 0.38 -21.00 33.50
C PRO A 42 0.33 -19.69 34.25
N PRO A 43 1.47 -19.04 34.57
CA PRO A 43 1.46 -17.77 35.26
C PRO A 43 0.50 -16.85 34.56
N GLU A 44 -0.44 -16.24 35.31
CA GLU A 44 -1.39 -15.28 34.77
C GLU A 44 -0.56 -14.12 34.18
N GLU A 45 -0.52 -14.06 32.86
CA GLU A 45 0.06 -12.89 32.18
C GLU A 45 -0.72 -11.65 32.60
N PRO A 46 -0.03 -10.55 32.94
CA PRO A 46 -0.72 -9.34 33.38
C PRO A 46 -1.69 -8.89 32.26
N PRO A 47 -2.92 -8.51 32.61
CA PRO A 47 -3.90 -8.09 31.62
C PRO A 47 -3.33 -6.91 30.82
N ILE A 48 -3.47 -6.97 29.49
CA ILE A 48 -3.02 -5.90 28.60
C ILE A 48 -3.64 -4.59 29.05
N SER A 49 -2.81 -3.57 29.26
CA SER A 49 -3.31 -2.30 29.76
C SER A 49 -4.24 -1.62 28.74
N ALA A 50 -5.30 -0.98 29.21
CA ALA A 50 -6.23 -0.23 28.34
C ALA A 50 -5.48 0.84 27.52
N ASP A 51 -4.48 1.48 28.11
CA ASP A 51 -3.66 2.51 27.45
C ASP A 51 -2.86 1.94 26.28
N LEU A 52 -2.36 0.68 26.39
CA LEU A 52 -1.64 0.03 25.30
C LEU A 52 -2.58 -0.30 24.14
N LEU A 53 -3.77 -0.81 24.43
CA LEU A 53 -4.79 -1.05 23.40
C LEU A 53 -5.17 0.23 22.67
N ASP A 54 -5.34 1.30 23.43
CA ASP A 54 -5.67 2.61 22.88
C ASP A 54 -4.55 3.13 21.95
N LEU A 55 -3.30 3.01 22.37
CA LEU A 55 -2.13 3.33 21.56
C LEU A 55 -2.13 2.53 20.24
N LEU A 56 -2.28 1.21 20.32
CA LEU A 56 -2.20 0.33 19.15
C LEU A 56 -3.33 0.61 18.14
N ARG A 57 -4.55 0.88 18.62
CA ARG A 57 -5.68 1.25 17.76
C ARG A 57 -5.43 2.57 17.03
N HIS A 58 -5.09 3.61 17.76
CA HIS A 58 -4.84 4.94 17.19
C HIS A 58 -3.63 4.94 16.25
N MET A 59 -2.58 4.18 16.60
CA MET A 59 -1.41 3.99 15.74
C MET A 59 -1.79 3.31 14.43
N GLY A 60 -2.61 2.25 14.49
CA GLY A 60 -3.08 1.55 13.30
C GLY A 60 -3.88 2.46 12.36
N VAL A 61 -4.79 3.27 12.90
CA VAL A 61 -5.54 4.26 12.11
C VAL A 61 -4.62 5.33 11.53
N ALA A 62 -3.65 5.83 12.29
CA ALA A 62 -2.67 6.81 11.79
C ALA A 62 -1.84 6.24 10.63
N LEU A 63 -1.41 4.97 10.72
CA LEU A 63 -0.68 4.29 9.67
C LEU A 63 -1.53 4.06 8.41
N ILE A 64 -2.81 3.71 8.54
CA ILE A 64 -3.73 3.64 7.38
C ILE A 64 -3.84 5.01 6.70
N ARG A 65 -4.02 6.07 7.48
CA ARG A 65 -4.13 7.45 6.97
C ARG A 65 -2.82 7.98 6.37
N SER A 66 -1.67 7.41 6.73
CA SER A 66 -0.39 7.72 6.09
C SER A 66 -0.25 7.12 4.69
N GLY A 67 -1.19 6.26 4.26
CA GLY A 67 -1.18 5.62 2.96
C GLY A 67 -0.40 4.30 2.91
N GLU A 68 -0.10 3.71 4.07
CA GLU A 68 0.53 2.40 4.13
C GLU A 68 -0.37 1.28 3.61
N THR A 69 0.25 0.18 3.16
CA THR A 69 -0.46 -1.06 2.87
C THR A 69 -0.89 -1.75 4.15
N THR A 70 -2.01 -2.46 4.12
CA THR A 70 -2.57 -3.13 5.32
C THR A 70 -1.63 -4.18 5.90
N GLY A 71 -0.86 -4.86 5.06
CA GLY A 71 0.19 -5.79 5.50
C GLY A 71 1.27 -5.07 6.31
N ARG A 72 1.78 -3.94 5.80
CA ARG A 72 2.81 -3.17 6.50
C ARG A 72 2.30 -2.56 7.81
N VAL A 73 1.05 -2.08 7.84
CA VAL A 73 0.41 -1.61 9.08
C VAL A 73 0.39 -2.73 10.12
N LYS A 74 -0.04 -3.94 9.70
CA LYS A 74 -0.06 -5.11 10.58
C LYS A 74 1.34 -5.43 11.12
N ASP A 75 2.37 -5.47 10.27
CA ASP A 75 3.75 -5.76 10.67
C ASP A 75 4.26 -4.77 11.73
N ILE A 76 3.98 -3.47 11.55
CA ILE A 76 4.37 -2.43 12.50
C ILE A 76 3.62 -2.61 13.84
N LEU A 77 2.31 -2.87 13.80
CA LEU A 77 1.52 -3.09 15.01
C LEU A 77 1.95 -4.36 15.76
N ASP A 78 2.23 -5.45 15.05
CA ASP A 78 2.76 -6.69 15.64
C ASP A 78 4.13 -6.46 16.28
N GLU A 79 5.00 -5.64 15.68
CA GLU A 79 6.30 -5.26 16.27
C GLU A 79 6.13 -4.41 17.53
N LEU A 80 5.25 -3.40 17.50
CA LEU A 80 4.95 -2.56 18.66
C LEU A 80 4.36 -3.39 19.80
N ALA A 81 3.40 -4.28 19.52
CA ALA A 81 2.81 -5.16 20.52
C ALA A 81 3.87 -6.06 21.17
N ARG A 82 4.76 -6.66 20.38
CA ARG A 82 5.88 -7.46 20.88
C ARG A 82 6.84 -6.66 21.76
N ARG A 83 7.12 -5.40 21.43
CA ARG A 83 7.97 -4.52 22.24
C ARG A 83 7.40 -4.23 23.63
N TYR A 84 6.06 -4.12 23.70
CA TYR A 84 5.35 -3.99 24.99
C TYR A 84 4.97 -5.34 25.60
N GLU A 85 5.57 -6.45 25.14
CA GLU A 85 5.33 -7.82 25.64
C GLU A 85 3.86 -8.27 25.55
N ALA A 86 3.07 -7.66 24.67
CA ALA A 86 1.67 -8.01 24.44
C ALA A 86 1.55 -9.09 23.35
N THR A 87 1.77 -10.36 23.72
CA THR A 87 1.81 -11.50 22.79
C THR A 87 0.44 -11.97 22.33
N GLU A 88 -0.61 -11.72 23.11
CA GLU A 88 -1.98 -12.18 22.87
C GLU A 88 -2.85 -11.14 22.14
N VAL A 89 -2.21 -10.22 21.38
CA VAL A 89 -2.90 -9.21 20.56
C VAL A 89 -2.80 -9.61 19.10
N HIS A 90 -3.93 -9.62 18.41
CA HIS A 90 -4.01 -9.90 16.99
C HIS A 90 -4.67 -8.76 16.24
N PHE A 91 -4.11 -8.41 15.08
CA PHE A 91 -4.60 -7.30 14.26
C PHE A 91 -5.21 -7.82 12.95
N PHE A 92 -6.38 -7.28 12.61
CA PHE A 92 -6.94 -7.40 11.27
C PHE A 92 -7.15 -6.00 10.72
N VAL A 93 -6.37 -5.66 9.71
CA VAL A 93 -6.29 -4.32 9.16
C VAL A 93 -7.05 -4.24 7.83
N LEU A 94 -7.94 -3.27 7.74
CA LEU A 94 -8.65 -2.89 6.51
C LEU A 94 -8.27 -1.46 6.11
N PRO A 95 -8.45 -1.06 4.85
CA PRO A 95 -8.19 0.33 4.44
C PRO A 95 -9.05 1.39 5.16
N THR A 96 -10.13 0.96 5.79
CA THR A 96 -11.12 1.79 6.49
C THR A 96 -11.12 1.63 8.01
N GLY A 97 -10.22 0.81 8.57
CA GLY A 97 -10.16 0.64 10.02
C GLY A 97 -9.29 -0.53 10.47
N VAL A 98 -9.10 -0.61 11.75
CA VAL A 98 -8.31 -1.64 12.43
C VAL A 98 -9.17 -2.36 13.44
N PHE A 99 -9.23 -3.69 13.33
CA PHE A 99 -9.74 -4.58 14.37
C PHE A 99 -8.56 -5.02 15.23
N VAL A 100 -8.73 -4.88 16.54
CA VAL A 100 -7.78 -5.37 17.53
C VAL A 100 -8.49 -6.42 18.35
N ARG A 101 -7.98 -7.65 18.32
CA ARG A 101 -8.44 -8.74 19.17
C ARG A 101 -7.41 -8.98 20.27
N VAL A 102 -7.89 -8.96 21.50
CA VAL A 102 -7.11 -9.34 22.69
C VAL A 102 -7.66 -10.63 23.23
N GLN A 103 -6.79 -11.56 23.56
CA GLN A 103 -7.15 -12.78 24.25
C GLN A 103 -6.43 -12.78 25.60
N ASP A 104 -7.17 -12.78 26.70
CA ASP A 104 -6.64 -12.90 28.04
C ASP A 104 -7.28 -14.08 28.79
N SER A 105 -6.84 -14.35 30.00
CA SER A 105 -7.39 -15.40 30.86
C SER A 105 -8.88 -15.23 31.18
N ARG A 106 -9.46 -14.04 30.96
CA ARG A 106 -10.87 -13.69 31.20
C ARG A 106 -11.73 -13.87 29.96
N GLY A 107 -11.15 -14.02 28.77
CA GLY A 107 -11.86 -14.22 27.53
C GLY A 107 -11.22 -13.53 26.34
N SER A 108 -11.96 -13.40 25.23
CA SER A 108 -11.54 -12.70 24.03
C SER A 108 -12.36 -11.44 23.84
N ALA A 109 -11.71 -10.30 23.83
CA ALA A 109 -12.33 -9.01 23.47
C ALA A 109 -11.89 -8.59 22.06
N MET A 110 -12.80 -8.03 21.29
CA MET A 110 -12.53 -7.46 19.98
C MET A 110 -13.01 -6.02 19.95
N ASP A 111 -12.17 -5.13 19.46
CA ASP A 111 -12.51 -3.73 19.29
C ASP A 111 -12.19 -3.26 17.87
N LEU A 112 -12.90 -2.25 17.39
CA LEU A 112 -12.76 -1.66 16.05
C LEU A 112 -12.58 -0.16 16.18
N LEU A 113 -11.58 0.37 15.51
CA LEU A 113 -11.45 1.81 15.29
C LEU A 113 -11.49 2.10 13.79
N GLU A 114 -12.47 2.91 13.38
CA GLU A 114 -12.61 3.34 11.98
C GLU A 114 -11.56 4.39 11.62
N ALA A 115 -11.03 4.30 10.40
CA ALA A 115 -10.14 5.30 9.86
C ALA A 115 -10.94 6.29 9.00
N ASP A 116 -10.82 7.57 9.32
CA ASP A 116 -11.34 8.63 8.47
C ASP A 116 -10.68 8.59 7.08
N SER A 117 -11.41 9.09 6.08
CA SER A 117 -10.94 9.13 4.70
C SER A 117 -9.81 10.14 4.46
N ASP A 118 -9.50 10.98 5.44
CA ASP A 118 -8.49 12.03 5.33
C ASP A 118 -7.09 11.47 5.44
N THR A 119 -6.26 11.75 4.44
CA THR A 119 -4.85 11.36 4.45
C THR A 119 -4.01 12.31 5.30
N LEU A 120 -2.98 11.79 5.97
CA LEU A 120 -2.04 12.60 6.72
C LEU A 120 -1.15 13.43 5.77
N ARG A 121 -0.75 14.59 6.27
CA ARG A 121 0.27 15.44 5.60
C ARG A 121 1.66 14.80 5.77
N LEU A 122 2.59 15.15 4.88
CA LEU A 122 3.95 14.58 4.93
C LEU A 122 4.72 14.97 6.21
N ASP A 123 4.44 16.13 6.82
CA ASP A 123 4.99 16.50 8.12
C ASP A 123 4.45 15.62 9.26
N GLN A 124 3.16 15.30 9.22
CA GLN A 124 2.54 14.38 10.18
C GLN A 124 3.05 12.95 9.99
N ILE A 125 3.22 12.51 8.74
CA ILE A 125 3.81 11.19 8.44
C ILE A 125 5.24 11.11 8.97
N ALA A 126 6.06 12.16 8.76
CA ALA A 126 7.41 12.20 9.30
C ALA A 126 7.42 12.08 10.83
N ALA A 127 6.59 12.88 11.52
CA ALA A 127 6.47 12.85 12.97
C ALA A 127 5.91 11.51 13.49
N LEU A 128 5.00 10.87 12.76
CA LEU A 128 4.47 9.54 13.08
C LEU A 128 5.58 8.48 13.09
N TYR A 129 6.44 8.48 12.07
CA TYR A 129 7.55 7.53 12.01
C TYR A 129 8.64 7.83 13.04
N GLU A 130 8.91 9.10 13.34
CA GLU A 130 9.79 9.49 14.45
C GLU A 130 9.24 8.98 15.80
N LEU A 131 7.92 9.05 16.00
CA LEU A 131 7.27 8.48 17.18
C LEU A 131 7.41 6.96 17.22
N ILE A 132 7.24 6.25 16.11
CA ILE A 132 7.42 4.79 16.03
C ILE A 132 8.87 4.41 16.36
N ASP A 133 9.85 5.13 15.81
CA ASP A 133 11.26 4.90 16.09
C ASP A 133 11.58 5.18 17.58
N ARG A 134 10.98 6.22 18.18
CA ARG A 134 11.12 6.52 19.61
C ARG A 134 10.49 5.42 20.46
N ILE A 135 9.28 4.93 20.14
CA ILE A 135 8.65 3.82 20.85
C ILE A 135 9.51 2.56 20.76
N THR A 136 10.08 2.28 19.59
CA THR A 136 10.89 1.10 19.36
C THR A 136 12.21 1.14 20.12
N SER A 137 12.82 2.32 20.31
CA SER A 137 14.12 2.50 20.96
C SER A 137 14.03 2.74 22.47
N GLU A 138 13.06 3.55 22.94
CA GLU A 138 12.97 4.05 24.31
C GLU A 138 11.87 3.39 25.14
N LEU A 139 10.89 2.78 24.49
CA LEU A 139 9.71 2.13 25.10
C LEU A 139 8.98 3.03 26.13
N PRO A 140 8.51 4.24 25.76
CA PRO A 140 7.81 5.12 26.66
C PRO A 140 6.49 4.49 27.16
N PRO A 141 5.92 4.96 28.29
CA PRO A 141 4.61 4.51 28.73
C PRO A 141 3.56 4.69 27.62
N PRO A 142 2.64 3.72 27.41
CA PRO A 142 1.63 3.77 26.33
C PRO A 142 0.80 5.06 26.34
N ALA A 143 0.40 5.56 27.52
CA ALA A 143 -0.35 6.79 27.65
C ALA A 143 0.42 8.04 27.13
N GLU A 144 1.75 8.10 27.36
CA GLU A 144 2.59 9.17 26.84
C GLU A 144 2.71 9.09 25.32
N ALA A 145 2.88 7.88 24.78
CA ALA A 145 2.94 7.65 23.34
C ALA A 145 1.61 8.00 22.65
N THR A 146 0.47 7.68 23.27
CA THR A 146 -0.87 8.06 22.78
C THR A 146 -1.04 9.58 22.76
N ALA A 147 -0.68 10.27 23.84
CA ALA A 147 -0.75 11.73 23.88
C ALA A 147 0.14 12.40 22.82
N ALA A 148 1.36 11.85 22.57
CA ALA A 148 2.22 12.31 21.50
C ALA A 148 1.61 12.10 20.12
N LEU A 149 0.98 10.93 19.88
CA LEU A 149 0.28 10.62 18.64
C LEU A 149 -0.91 11.57 18.40
N GLU A 150 -1.73 11.79 19.41
CA GLU A 150 -2.84 12.74 19.33
C GLU A 150 -2.36 14.16 19.01
N HIS A 151 -1.29 14.60 19.63
CA HIS A 151 -0.68 15.90 19.32
C HIS A 151 -0.23 16.00 17.86
N ILE A 152 0.37 14.94 17.29
CA ILE A 152 0.75 14.88 15.88
C ILE A 152 -0.49 14.99 14.98
N LEU A 153 -1.54 14.22 15.29
CA LEU A 153 -2.78 14.19 14.49
C LEU A 153 -3.56 15.51 14.57
N ALA A 154 -3.59 16.13 15.74
CA ALA A 154 -4.28 17.41 15.98
C ALA A 154 -3.48 18.62 15.51
N SER A 155 -2.23 18.45 15.05
CA SER A 155 -1.39 19.58 14.67
C SER A 155 -2.03 20.43 13.56
N PRO A 156 -2.16 21.77 13.74
CA PRO A 156 -2.82 22.63 12.77
C PRO A 156 -2.06 22.63 11.44
N GLN A 157 -2.78 22.92 10.34
CA GLN A 157 -2.13 23.03 9.03
C GLN A 157 -1.15 24.23 9.01
N PRO A 158 0.17 23.99 8.91
CA PRO A 158 1.15 25.08 8.87
C PRO A 158 1.20 25.75 7.50
N THR A 159 0.40 25.26 6.53
CA THR A 159 0.54 25.64 5.12
C THR A 159 -0.42 26.77 4.79
N PRO A 160 0.07 27.98 4.54
CA PRO A 160 -0.79 29.07 4.10
C PRO A 160 -1.38 28.77 2.72
N VAL A 161 -2.57 29.29 2.45
CA VAL A 161 -3.35 29.07 1.21
C VAL A 161 -2.51 29.27 -0.05
N TRP A 162 -1.69 30.33 -0.09
CA TRP A 162 -0.84 30.60 -1.25
C TRP A 162 0.18 29.49 -1.56
N ARG A 163 0.63 28.74 -0.54
CA ARG A 163 1.53 27.59 -0.75
C ARG A 163 0.78 26.40 -1.36
N LEU A 164 -0.47 26.18 -0.98
CA LEU A 164 -1.33 25.16 -1.60
C LEU A 164 -1.59 25.49 -3.07
N LEU A 165 -1.95 26.74 -3.36
CA LEU A 165 -2.20 27.22 -4.72
C LEU A 165 -0.95 27.10 -5.59
N THR A 166 0.16 27.67 -5.15
CA THR A 166 1.43 27.61 -5.91
C THR A 166 1.96 26.17 -6.01
N GLY A 167 1.81 25.36 -4.95
CA GLY A 167 2.22 23.96 -4.94
C GLY A 167 1.51 23.13 -6.03
N ASN A 168 0.19 23.28 -6.15
CA ASN A 168 -0.57 22.57 -7.18
C ASN A 168 -0.27 23.09 -8.59
N VAL A 169 -0.13 24.40 -8.77
CA VAL A 169 0.27 24.99 -10.05
C VAL A 169 1.63 24.45 -10.49
N VAL A 170 2.63 24.48 -9.61
CA VAL A 170 3.99 23.98 -9.90
C VAL A 170 3.98 22.48 -10.20
N LEU A 171 3.17 21.69 -9.48
CA LEU A 171 2.96 20.27 -9.75
C LEU A 171 2.38 20.03 -11.15
N THR A 172 1.32 20.78 -11.50
CA THR A 172 0.65 20.69 -12.79
C THR A 172 1.59 21.06 -13.94
N VAL A 173 2.34 22.16 -13.81
CA VAL A 173 3.36 22.57 -14.78
C VAL A 173 4.44 21.50 -14.92
N GLY A 174 4.93 20.95 -13.80
CA GLY A 174 5.94 19.90 -13.81
C GLY A 174 5.51 18.66 -14.58
N LEU A 175 4.29 18.18 -14.31
CA LEU A 175 3.71 17.05 -15.06
C LEU A 175 3.46 17.40 -16.52
N GLY A 176 2.99 18.61 -16.80
CA GLY A 176 2.83 19.10 -18.17
C GLY A 176 4.13 19.09 -18.97
N LEU A 177 5.22 19.58 -18.38
CA LEU A 177 6.56 19.58 -19.00
C LEU A 177 7.11 18.16 -19.20
N MET A 178 6.77 17.23 -18.31
CA MET A 178 7.20 15.84 -18.43
C MET A 178 6.44 15.09 -19.53
N LEU A 179 5.11 15.31 -19.64
CA LEU A 179 4.25 14.58 -20.56
C LEU A 179 4.16 15.23 -21.95
N ASN A 180 4.00 16.56 -22.00
CA ASN A 180 3.78 17.33 -23.22
C ASN A 180 4.51 18.68 -23.14
N PRO A 181 5.80 18.71 -23.48
CA PRO A 181 6.67 19.89 -23.30
C PRO A 181 6.46 20.95 -24.39
N THR A 182 5.29 21.58 -24.42
CA THR A 182 4.98 22.66 -25.37
C THR A 182 4.89 24.01 -24.67
N SER A 183 5.52 25.05 -25.23
CA SER A 183 5.51 26.40 -24.67
C SER A 183 4.09 27.01 -24.63
N THR A 184 3.27 26.68 -25.62
CA THR A 184 1.90 27.17 -25.74
C THR A 184 0.96 26.61 -24.67
N ALA A 185 1.24 25.45 -24.10
CA ALA A 185 0.43 24.82 -23.05
C ALA A 185 0.75 25.30 -21.63
N LEU A 186 1.87 26.03 -21.42
CA LEU A 186 2.31 26.48 -20.09
C LEU A 186 1.27 27.33 -19.38
N LEU A 187 0.64 28.28 -20.09
CA LEU A 187 -0.42 29.10 -19.52
C LEU A 187 -1.62 28.23 -19.09
N GLY A 188 -1.98 27.24 -19.91
CA GLY A 188 -3.04 26.28 -19.59
C GLY A 188 -2.74 25.50 -18.32
N TYR A 189 -1.53 24.97 -18.16
CA TYR A 189 -1.13 24.26 -16.92
C TYR A 189 -1.23 25.15 -15.66
N ILE A 190 -0.86 26.43 -15.78
CA ILE A 190 -0.96 27.40 -14.67
C ILE A 190 -2.43 27.66 -14.33
N VAL A 191 -3.24 28.02 -15.31
CA VAL A 191 -4.65 28.40 -15.11
C VAL A 191 -5.45 27.20 -14.58
N LEU A 192 -5.28 26.03 -15.20
CA LEU A 192 -6.02 24.83 -14.82
C LEU A 192 -5.54 24.26 -13.48
N GLY A 193 -4.24 24.30 -13.20
CA GLY A 193 -3.70 23.92 -11.89
C GLY A 193 -4.25 24.79 -10.76
N LEU A 194 -4.40 26.12 -11.03
CA LEU A 194 -5.05 27.04 -10.10
C LEU A 194 -6.53 26.72 -9.92
N ALA A 195 -7.27 26.54 -11.03
CA ALA A 195 -8.70 26.24 -11.01
C ALA A 195 -9.01 24.95 -10.21
N VAL A 196 -8.24 23.87 -10.44
CA VAL A 196 -8.41 22.61 -9.72
C VAL A 196 -8.10 22.78 -8.23
N GLN A 197 -7.06 23.53 -7.86
CA GLN A 197 -6.76 23.75 -6.43
C GLN A 197 -7.85 24.57 -5.74
N LEU A 198 -8.39 25.59 -6.40
CA LEU A 198 -9.51 26.37 -5.86
C LEU A 198 -10.75 25.46 -5.68
N LEU A 199 -11.00 24.55 -6.62
CA LEU A 199 -12.11 23.60 -6.52
C LEU A 199 -11.92 22.62 -5.36
N ILE A 200 -10.69 22.12 -5.14
CA ILE A 200 -10.36 21.28 -3.98
C ILE A 200 -10.65 22.03 -2.69
N MET A 201 -10.18 23.27 -2.56
CA MET A 201 -10.43 24.09 -1.36
C MET A 201 -11.91 24.39 -1.13
N ALA A 202 -12.69 24.59 -2.21
CA ALA A 202 -14.14 24.74 -2.11
C ALA A 202 -14.81 23.43 -1.66
N ALA A 203 -14.31 22.29 -2.13
CA ALA A 203 -14.81 20.98 -1.76
C ALA A 203 -14.52 20.66 -0.28
N ASP A 204 -13.38 21.05 0.25
CA ASP A 204 -13.06 20.90 1.69
C ASP A 204 -14.03 21.69 2.59
N ARG A 205 -14.63 22.77 2.06
CA ARG A 205 -15.59 23.59 2.80
C ARG A 205 -17.02 23.07 2.72
N PHE A 206 -17.40 22.38 1.64
CA PHE A 206 -18.77 21.94 1.36
C PHE A 206 -18.82 20.44 1.08
N ARG A 207 -19.40 19.65 1.99
CA ARG A 207 -19.50 18.18 1.90
C ARG A 207 -20.09 17.67 0.57
N LEU A 208 -21.06 18.39 -0.02
CA LEU A 208 -21.63 18.03 -1.30
C LEU A 208 -20.60 18.11 -2.44
N LEU A 209 -19.77 19.15 -2.42
CA LEU A 209 -18.70 19.33 -3.43
C LEU A 209 -17.61 18.28 -3.26
N TYR A 210 -17.31 17.84 -2.04
CA TYR A 210 -16.31 16.81 -1.77
C TYR A 210 -16.63 15.50 -2.50
N THR A 211 -17.89 15.04 -2.43
CA THR A 211 -18.32 13.80 -3.10
C THR A 211 -18.32 13.92 -4.61
N SER A 212 -18.65 15.09 -5.15
CA SER A 212 -18.72 15.35 -6.60
C SER A 212 -17.42 15.92 -7.20
N LEU A 213 -16.39 16.13 -6.37
CA LEU A 213 -15.14 16.77 -6.77
C LEU A 213 -14.48 16.18 -8.03
N PRO A 214 -14.36 14.85 -8.22
CA PRO A 214 -13.78 14.31 -9.45
C PRO A 214 -14.58 14.69 -10.71
N VAL A 215 -15.91 14.66 -10.63
CA VAL A 215 -16.78 15.02 -11.76
C VAL A 215 -16.66 16.50 -12.08
N LEU A 216 -16.71 17.36 -11.06
CA LEU A 216 -16.59 18.79 -11.21
C LEU A 216 -15.23 19.21 -11.77
N ALA A 217 -14.16 18.60 -11.28
CA ALA A 217 -12.80 18.86 -11.76
C ALA A 217 -12.63 18.46 -13.23
N GLY A 218 -13.11 17.26 -13.61
CA GLY A 218 -13.11 16.82 -14.99
C GLY A 218 -13.90 17.76 -15.89
N ALA A 219 -15.11 18.17 -15.49
CA ALA A 219 -15.96 19.09 -16.24
C ALA A 219 -15.32 20.47 -16.39
N VAL A 220 -14.85 21.09 -15.29
CA VAL A 220 -14.23 22.43 -15.31
C VAL A 220 -12.96 22.45 -16.16
N VAL A 221 -12.09 21.44 -15.99
CA VAL A 221 -10.85 21.37 -16.79
C VAL A 221 -11.18 21.21 -18.26
N THR A 222 -12.18 20.40 -18.63
CA THR A 222 -12.61 20.21 -20.02
C THR A 222 -13.22 21.47 -20.58
N LEU A 223 -14.15 22.11 -19.86
CA LEU A 223 -14.77 23.36 -20.30
C LEU A 223 -13.75 24.47 -20.57
N LEU A 224 -12.76 24.62 -19.70
CA LEU A 224 -11.72 25.63 -19.87
C LEU A 224 -10.75 25.27 -21.00
N SER A 225 -10.32 24.01 -21.09
CA SER A 225 -9.35 23.57 -22.10
C SER A 225 -9.93 23.64 -23.51
N PHE A 226 -11.13 23.11 -23.71
CA PHE A 226 -11.79 23.06 -25.02
C PHE A 226 -12.57 24.33 -25.31
N GLY A 227 -12.99 25.10 -24.32
CA GLY A 227 -13.61 26.42 -24.53
C GLY A 227 -12.63 27.50 -24.98
N PHE A 228 -11.36 27.38 -24.56
CA PHE A 228 -10.30 28.33 -24.89
C PHE A 228 -9.04 27.63 -25.46
N PRO A 229 -9.17 26.81 -26.52
CA PRO A 229 -8.10 25.92 -26.98
C PRO A 229 -6.87 26.68 -27.46
N ASN A 230 -7.03 27.81 -28.13
CA ASN A 230 -5.90 28.62 -28.61
C ASN A 230 -5.20 29.41 -27.51
N ALA A 231 -5.93 29.85 -26.48
CA ALA A 231 -5.37 30.63 -25.39
C ALA A 231 -4.64 29.74 -24.37
N LEU A 232 -5.17 28.55 -24.08
CA LEU A 232 -4.66 27.68 -23.04
C LEU A 232 -3.85 26.51 -23.57
N GLY A 233 -4.23 25.91 -24.71
CA GLY A 233 -3.69 24.64 -25.19
C GLY A 233 -2.85 24.70 -26.46
N GLY A 234 -2.66 25.91 -27.02
CA GLY A 234 -1.90 26.05 -28.29
C GLY A 234 -2.47 25.19 -29.43
N GLY A 235 -3.78 24.91 -29.38
CA GLY A 235 -4.46 24.13 -30.40
C GLY A 235 -4.62 22.62 -30.07
N ASN A 236 -4.11 22.14 -28.95
CA ASN A 236 -4.35 20.75 -28.52
C ASN A 236 -4.84 20.68 -27.05
N PRO A 237 -6.15 20.89 -26.80
CA PRO A 237 -6.71 20.96 -25.45
C PRO A 237 -6.62 19.64 -24.67
N SER A 238 -6.60 18.47 -25.35
CA SER A 238 -6.54 17.16 -24.70
C SER A 238 -5.23 16.96 -23.89
N GLN A 239 -4.14 17.60 -24.31
CA GLN A 239 -2.85 17.55 -23.58
C GLN A 239 -2.91 18.19 -22.20
N LEU A 240 -3.86 19.09 -21.95
CA LEU A 240 -4.02 19.79 -20.69
C LEU A 240 -4.74 18.97 -19.63
N LEU A 241 -5.55 17.97 -20.02
CA LEU A 241 -6.44 17.25 -19.12
C LEU A 241 -5.66 16.53 -18.00
N ILE A 242 -4.72 15.67 -18.38
CA ILE A 242 -4.01 14.81 -17.44
C ILE A 242 -3.18 15.60 -16.41
N PRO A 243 -2.30 16.55 -16.82
CA PRO A 243 -1.53 17.32 -15.87
C PRO A 243 -2.41 18.10 -14.88
N SER A 244 -3.52 18.65 -15.37
CA SER A 244 -4.40 19.51 -14.57
C SER A 244 -5.16 18.76 -13.48
N VAL A 245 -5.62 17.54 -13.74
CA VAL A 245 -6.35 16.72 -12.76
C VAL A 245 -5.44 15.75 -11.99
N SER A 246 -4.13 15.83 -12.21
CA SER A 246 -3.16 14.90 -11.63
C SER A 246 -3.28 14.75 -10.11
N SER A 247 -3.54 15.83 -9.40
CA SER A 247 -3.72 15.83 -7.94
C SER A 247 -4.94 15.05 -7.45
N LEU A 248 -5.86 14.70 -8.33
CA LEU A 248 -7.07 13.91 -8.04
C LEU A 248 -6.97 12.46 -8.54
N LEU A 249 -5.93 12.13 -9.31
CA LEU A 249 -5.73 10.78 -9.83
C LEU A 249 -5.41 9.80 -8.68
N PRO A 250 -6.07 8.64 -8.62
CA PRO A 250 -5.90 7.66 -7.54
C PRO A 250 -4.69 6.74 -7.75
N GLY A 251 -3.54 7.28 -8.20
CA GLY A 251 -2.36 6.48 -8.57
C GLY A 251 -1.82 5.62 -7.41
N ALA A 252 -1.55 6.24 -6.26
CA ALA A 252 -1.07 5.52 -5.08
C ALA A 252 -2.08 4.46 -4.59
N MET A 253 -3.38 4.77 -4.67
CA MET A 253 -4.45 3.85 -4.26
C MET A 253 -4.52 2.61 -5.15
N LEU A 254 -4.43 2.78 -6.47
CA LEU A 254 -4.42 1.68 -7.44
C LEU A 254 -3.15 0.82 -7.29
N THR A 255 -1.99 1.46 -7.12
CA THR A 255 -0.72 0.74 -6.95
C THR A 255 -0.70 -0.04 -5.64
N ASN A 256 -1.09 0.59 -4.51
CA ASN A 256 -1.18 -0.11 -3.23
C ASN A 256 -2.21 -1.24 -3.27
N GLY A 257 -3.37 -1.02 -3.92
CA GLY A 257 -4.37 -2.07 -4.13
C GLY A 257 -3.79 -3.28 -4.89
N SER A 258 -3.00 -3.02 -5.94
CA SER A 258 -2.33 -4.09 -6.70
C SER A 258 -1.24 -4.80 -5.88
N ILE A 259 -0.48 -4.07 -5.05
CA ILE A 259 0.50 -4.66 -4.12
C ILE A 259 -0.22 -5.56 -3.10
N GLU A 260 -1.30 -5.08 -2.49
CA GLU A 260 -2.09 -5.83 -1.51
C GLU A 260 -2.72 -7.10 -2.11
N LEU A 261 -3.23 -7.04 -3.35
CA LEU A 261 -3.71 -8.24 -4.07
C LEU A 261 -2.58 -9.24 -4.30
N ALA A 262 -1.41 -8.77 -4.73
CA ALA A 262 -0.25 -9.63 -5.00
C ALA A 262 0.33 -10.27 -3.72
N THR A 263 0.21 -9.59 -2.57
CA THR A 263 0.67 -10.09 -1.26
C THR A 263 -0.39 -10.84 -0.47
N GLY A 264 -1.58 -11.10 -1.06
CA GLY A 264 -2.63 -11.91 -0.44
C GLY A 264 -3.60 -11.12 0.45
N SER A 265 -3.45 -9.81 0.61
CA SER A 265 -4.42 -8.95 1.32
C SER A 265 -5.64 -8.64 0.43
N MET A 266 -6.40 -9.69 0.06
CA MET A 266 -7.41 -9.65 -1.00
C MET A 266 -8.50 -8.60 -0.75
N ILE A 267 -9.04 -8.52 0.46
CA ILE A 267 -10.13 -7.58 0.80
C ILE A 267 -9.64 -6.14 0.68
N ALA A 268 -8.48 -5.84 1.24
CA ALA A 268 -7.88 -4.52 1.19
C ALA A 268 -7.55 -4.11 -0.24
N GLY A 269 -6.85 -4.99 -0.97
CA GLY A 269 -6.46 -4.73 -2.34
C GLY A 269 -7.64 -4.56 -3.29
N ALA A 270 -8.67 -5.41 -3.18
CA ALA A 270 -9.89 -5.29 -3.98
C ALA A 270 -10.64 -3.97 -3.68
N SER A 271 -10.82 -3.62 -2.41
CA SER A 271 -11.52 -2.39 -2.04
C SER A 271 -10.80 -1.13 -2.51
N ARG A 272 -9.47 -1.05 -2.36
CA ARG A 272 -8.65 0.08 -2.87
C ARG A 272 -8.70 0.18 -4.40
N THR A 273 -8.60 -0.96 -5.10
CA THR A 273 -8.63 -1.00 -6.56
C THR A 273 -9.99 -0.56 -7.09
N ILE A 274 -11.10 -1.10 -6.55
CA ILE A 274 -12.46 -0.73 -6.95
C ILE A 274 -12.72 0.76 -6.66
N TYR A 275 -12.34 1.25 -5.49
CA TYR A 275 -12.53 2.66 -5.14
C TYR A 275 -11.69 3.59 -6.01
N GLY A 276 -10.43 3.24 -6.29
CA GLY A 276 -9.57 3.97 -7.21
C GLY A 276 -10.14 4.00 -8.63
N PHE A 277 -10.61 2.86 -9.13
CA PHE A 277 -11.26 2.78 -10.44
C PHE A 277 -12.52 3.64 -10.49
N ASN A 278 -13.37 3.60 -9.46
CA ASN A 278 -14.56 4.46 -9.37
C ASN A 278 -14.20 5.95 -9.45
N LYS A 279 -13.13 6.40 -8.79
CA LYS A 279 -12.64 7.80 -8.92
C LYS A 279 -12.27 8.16 -10.35
N LEU A 280 -11.62 7.24 -11.09
CA LEU A 280 -11.28 7.46 -12.50
C LEU A 280 -12.54 7.56 -13.38
N VAL A 281 -13.53 6.69 -13.13
CA VAL A 281 -14.81 6.72 -13.87
C VAL A 281 -15.55 8.04 -13.62
N LEU A 282 -15.60 8.51 -12.38
CA LEU A 282 -16.21 9.80 -12.04
C LEU A 282 -15.49 10.98 -12.70
N LEU A 283 -14.16 10.94 -12.75
CA LEU A 283 -13.37 11.97 -13.42
C LEU A 283 -13.63 11.98 -14.93
N ALA A 284 -13.65 10.81 -15.56
CA ALA A 284 -13.96 10.64 -16.98
C ALA A 284 -15.40 11.08 -17.31
N PHE A 285 -16.36 10.75 -16.45
CA PHE A 285 -17.73 11.23 -16.57
C PHE A 285 -17.77 12.77 -16.51
N GLY A 286 -16.98 13.39 -15.64
CA GLY A 286 -16.83 14.86 -15.63
C GLY A 286 -16.30 15.42 -16.93
N VAL A 287 -15.29 14.77 -17.55
CA VAL A 287 -14.80 15.16 -18.88
C VAL A 287 -15.92 15.11 -19.91
N LEU A 288 -16.72 14.04 -19.92
CA LEU A 288 -17.87 13.90 -20.83
C LEU A 288 -18.91 14.99 -20.64
N VAL A 289 -19.26 15.28 -19.39
CA VAL A 289 -20.21 16.36 -19.08
C VAL A 289 -19.67 17.69 -19.61
N GLY A 290 -18.37 17.97 -19.41
CA GLY A 290 -17.73 19.18 -19.92
C GLY A 290 -17.83 19.30 -21.46
N LEU A 291 -17.59 18.19 -22.18
CA LEU A 291 -17.70 18.16 -23.64
C LEU A 291 -19.14 18.35 -24.12
N GLN A 292 -20.12 17.71 -23.46
CA GLN A 292 -21.55 17.88 -23.80
C GLN A 292 -22.03 19.30 -23.57
N LEU A 293 -21.57 19.96 -22.51
CA LEU A 293 -21.94 21.36 -22.24
C LEU A 293 -21.37 22.33 -23.27
N LEU A 294 -20.26 22.00 -23.92
CA LEU A 294 -19.71 22.80 -25.05
C LEU A 294 -20.54 22.69 -26.34
N GLY A 295 -21.28 21.61 -26.51
CA GLY A 295 -22.19 21.36 -27.66
C GLY A 295 -21.48 21.09 -28.98
N THR A 296 -20.52 21.88 -29.36
CA THR A 296 -19.70 21.69 -30.57
C THR A 296 -18.24 21.71 -30.20
N LEU A 297 -17.51 20.65 -30.56
CA LEU A 297 -16.06 20.65 -30.39
C LEU A 297 -15.47 21.71 -31.33
N PRO A 298 -14.69 22.68 -30.83
CA PRO A 298 -14.03 23.63 -31.70
C PRO A 298 -13.11 22.86 -32.65
N THR A 299 -13.14 23.23 -33.93
CA THR A 299 -12.18 22.71 -34.93
C THR A 299 -10.78 23.14 -34.49
N VAL A 300 -10.02 22.19 -33.98
CA VAL A 300 -8.68 22.41 -33.48
C VAL A 300 -7.74 22.37 -34.69
N SER A 301 -7.18 23.49 -35.06
CA SER A 301 -6.06 23.52 -35.99
C SER A 301 -4.81 23.11 -35.20
N PRO A 302 -4.17 21.99 -35.54
CA PRO A 302 -2.95 21.59 -34.87
C PRO A 302 -1.84 22.61 -35.20
N HIS A 303 -1.76 23.65 -34.40
CA HIS A 303 -0.54 24.44 -34.37
C HIS A 303 0.52 23.60 -33.65
N ALA A 304 1.51 23.09 -34.39
CA ALA A 304 2.64 22.41 -33.83
C ALA A 304 3.38 23.39 -32.91
N GLY A 305 3.01 23.36 -31.62
CA GLY A 305 3.76 24.08 -30.61
C GLY A 305 5.22 23.61 -30.65
N HIS A 306 6.15 24.54 -30.65
CA HIS A 306 7.56 24.16 -30.60
C HIS A 306 7.82 23.41 -29.31
N GLY A 307 8.31 22.18 -29.42
CA GLY A 307 8.76 21.42 -28.27
C GLY A 307 9.90 22.14 -27.57
N LEU A 308 9.82 22.27 -26.25
CA LEU A 308 10.79 23.02 -25.44
C LEU A 308 12.17 22.35 -25.34
N GLY A 309 12.30 21.10 -25.78
CA GLY A 309 13.57 20.37 -25.87
C GLY A 309 13.74 19.27 -24.81
N TRP A 310 14.86 18.55 -24.89
CA TRP A 310 15.17 17.36 -24.08
C TRP A 310 15.34 17.60 -22.57
N TRP A 311 15.58 18.84 -22.15
CA TRP A 311 15.76 19.22 -20.75
C TRP A 311 14.45 19.31 -19.96
N THR A 312 13.32 19.39 -20.65
CA THR A 312 12.01 19.62 -20.04
C THR A 312 11.52 18.52 -19.11
N PRO A 313 11.71 17.23 -19.38
CA PRO A 313 11.36 16.19 -18.41
C PRO A 313 12.19 16.29 -17.12
N ILE A 314 13.47 16.67 -17.24
CA ILE A 314 14.35 16.87 -16.07
C ILE A 314 13.81 18.00 -15.20
N LEU A 315 13.51 19.16 -15.79
CA LEU A 315 12.87 20.26 -15.06
C LEU A 315 11.48 19.86 -14.54
N GLY A 316 10.74 19.06 -15.30
CA GLY A 316 9.45 18.54 -14.91
C GLY A 316 9.51 17.76 -13.59
N VAL A 317 10.47 16.84 -13.45
CA VAL A 317 10.70 16.08 -12.20
C VAL A 317 11.02 17.01 -11.03
N LEU A 318 11.86 18.02 -11.23
CA LEU A 318 12.16 19.02 -10.20
C LEU A 318 10.89 19.75 -9.74
N LEU A 319 10.08 20.20 -10.69
CA LEU A 319 8.83 20.91 -10.39
C LEU A 319 7.79 20.00 -9.73
N ILE A 320 7.70 18.73 -10.12
CA ILE A 320 6.85 17.73 -9.45
C ILE A 320 7.25 17.62 -7.97
N GLY A 321 8.55 17.48 -7.68
CA GLY A 321 9.05 17.39 -6.31
C GLY A 321 8.77 18.65 -5.50
N LEU A 322 9.04 19.84 -6.07
CA LEU A 322 8.77 21.13 -5.43
C LEU A 322 7.26 21.35 -5.20
N GLY A 323 6.45 21.10 -6.20
CA GLY A 323 5.00 21.27 -6.13
C GLY A 323 4.38 20.35 -5.10
N HIS A 324 4.74 19.07 -5.13
CA HIS A 324 4.25 18.08 -4.17
C HIS A 324 4.69 18.41 -2.74
N SER A 325 5.97 18.73 -2.53
CA SER A 325 6.51 19.11 -1.22
C SER A 325 5.76 20.32 -0.62
N ARG A 326 5.46 21.33 -1.42
CA ARG A 326 4.71 22.51 -0.96
C ARG A 326 3.25 22.18 -0.64
N ARG A 327 2.59 21.40 -1.52
CA ARG A 327 1.17 21.05 -1.38
C ARG A 327 0.93 20.10 -0.21
N ALA A 328 1.79 19.12 -0.03
CA ALA A 328 1.67 18.09 1.00
C ALA A 328 2.36 18.45 2.33
N SER A 329 2.84 19.69 2.48
CA SER A 329 3.51 20.17 3.69
C SER A 329 4.73 19.33 4.09
N ALA A 330 5.55 18.93 3.11
CA ALA A 330 6.75 18.16 3.42
C ALA A 330 7.73 18.98 4.29
N PRO A 331 8.45 18.33 5.23
CA PRO A 331 9.49 18.98 6.00
C PRO A 331 10.54 19.65 5.10
N PRO A 332 11.03 20.86 5.43
CA PRO A 332 11.94 21.59 4.54
C PRO A 332 13.21 20.83 4.16
N LYS A 333 13.73 20.01 5.08
CA LYS A 333 14.93 19.20 4.87
C LYS A 333 14.69 17.97 3.98
N SER A 334 13.44 17.58 3.74
CA SER A 334 13.11 16.36 2.96
C SER A 334 13.19 16.56 1.45
N LEU A 335 13.14 17.80 0.94
CA LEU A 335 13.07 18.07 -0.49
C LEU A 335 14.23 17.48 -1.29
N GLY A 336 15.47 17.62 -0.80
CA GLY A 336 16.64 17.07 -1.48
C GLY A 336 16.59 15.54 -1.60
N TRP A 337 16.20 14.87 -0.52
CA TRP A 337 16.05 13.43 -0.45
C TRP A 337 14.91 12.94 -1.35
N LEU A 338 13.79 13.65 -1.35
CA LEU A 338 12.64 13.40 -2.21
C LEU A 338 13.04 13.50 -3.68
N LEU A 339 13.80 14.52 -4.07
CA LEU A 339 14.30 14.69 -5.44
C LEU A 339 15.23 13.55 -5.85
N ILE A 340 16.10 13.06 -4.97
CA ILE A 340 16.97 11.90 -5.26
C ILE A 340 16.11 10.67 -5.64
N VAL A 341 15.06 10.38 -4.87
CA VAL A 341 14.17 9.24 -5.17
C VAL A 341 13.40 9.46 -6.47
N LEU A 342 12.89 10.67 -6.70
CA LEU A 342 12.17 11.00 -7.94
C LEU A 342 13.06 10.86 -9.18
N TYR A 343 14.28 11.41 -9.14
CA TYR A 343 15.21 11.27 -10.27
C TYR A 343 15.66 9.84 -10.48
N ALA A 344 15.87 9.06 -9.41
CA ALA A 344 16.20 7.65 -9.52
C ALA A 344 15.06 6.86 -10.19
N ALA A 345 13.81 7.10 -9.77
CA ALA A 345 12.63 6.50 -10.38
C ALA A 345 12.49 6.92 -11.87
N PHE A 346 12.70 8.21 -12.17
CA PHE A 346 12.69 8.71 -13.55
C PHE A 346 13.77 8.07 -14.42
N CYS A 347 15.01 7.97 -13.93
CA CYS A 347 16.08 7.30 -14.67
C CYS A 347 15.76 5.81 -14.92
N GLY A 348 15.24 5.11 -13.91
CA GLY A 348 14.78 3.73 -14.04
C GLY A 348 13.67 3.60 -15.09
N GLN A 349 12.69 4.51 -15.07
CA GLN A 349 11.60 4.55 -16.04
C GLN A 349 12.10 4.81 -17.46
N GLN A 350 12.99 5.78 -17.65
CA GLN A 350 13.55 6.09 -18.97
C GLN A 350 14.40 4.95 -19.53
N LEU A 351 15.24 4.35 -18.68
CA LEU A 351 16.03 3.18 -19.07
C LEU A 351 15.13 2.02 -19.51
N GLY A 352 14.12 1.68 -18.73
CA GLY A 352 13.18 0.62 -19.07
C GLY A 352 12.40 0.91 -20.34
N THR A 353 12.00 2.16 -20.54
CA THR A 353 11.28 2.57 -21.76
C THR A 353 12.15 2.41 -23.01
N GLN A 354 13.43 2.71 -22.92
CA GLN A 354 14.37 2.52 -24.03
C GLN A 354 14.68 1.04 -24.32
N LEU A 355 14.69 0.18 -23.29
CA LEU A 355 15.00 -1.24 -23.42
C LEU A 355 13.82 -2.09 -23.91
N GLY A 356 12.59 -1.79 -23.49
CA GLY A 356 11.43 -2.64 -23.76
C GLY A 356 10.08 -1.93 -23.72
N GLY A 357 10.06 -0.61 -23.87
CA GLY A 357 8.82 0.18 -23.93
C GLY A 357 8.26 0.59 -22.58
N GLY A 358 7.10 1.25 -22.59
CA GLY A 358 6.53 1.93 -21.44
C GLY A 358 6.21 1.02 -20.23
N LEU A 359 5.83 -0.24 -20.46
CA LEU A 359 5.55 -1.20 -19.39
C LEU A 359 6.83 -1.55 -18.61
N LEU A 360 7.93 -1.84 -19.32
CA LEU A 360 9.22 -2.10 -18.69
C LEU A 360 9.76 -0.84 -18.01
N GLY A 361 9.50 0.35 -18.58
CA GLY A 361 9.81 1.63 -17.96
C GLY A 361 9.11 1.78 -16.61
N SER A 362 7.82 1.53 -16.56
CA SER A 362 7.02 1.62 -15.35
C SER A 362 7.46 0.62 -14.28
N PHE A 363 7.78 -0.60 -14.69
CA PHE A 363 8.33 -1.64 -13.81
C PHE A 363 9.68 -1.21 -13.21
N LEU A 364 10.64 -0.80 -14.05
CA LEU A 364 11.97 -0.39 -13.57
C LEU A 364 11.93 0.90 -12.75
N GLY A 365 11.04 1.85 -13.07
CA GLY A 365 10.81 3.05 -12.26
C GLY A 365 10.37 2.70 -10.84
N GLY A 366 9.38 1.81 -10.69
CA GLY A 366 8.93 1.31 -9.39
C GLY A 366 10.00 0.51 -8.66
N MET A 367 10.70 -0.38 -9.39
CA MET A 367 11.74 -1.24 -8.83
C MET A 367 12.94 -0.46 -8.26
N VAL A 368 13.34 0.65 -8.90
CA VAL A 368 14.48 1.47 -8.46
C VAL A 368 14.08 2.43 -7.33
N ALA A 369 12.86 2.96 -7.35
CA ALA A 369 12.39 3.94 -6.36
C ALA A 369 12.48 3.41 -4.93
N VAL A 370 12.12 2.15 -4.69
CA VAL A 370 12.07 1.54 -3.35
C VAL A 370 13.46 1.38 -2.72
N PRO A 371 14.43 0.69 -3.35
CA PRO A 371 15.76 0.56 -2.77
C PRO A 371 16.44 1.91 -2.52
N VAL A 372 16.25 2.89 -3.42
CA VAL A 372 16.80 4.23 -3.24
C VAL A 372 16.16 4.94 -2.05
N ALA A 373 14.84 4.83 -1.86
CA ALA A 373 14.16 5.41 -0.70
C ALA A 373 14.65 4.78 0.62
N TYR A 374 14.84 3.46 0.66
CA TYR A 374 15.43 2.77 1.81
C TYR A 374 16.91 3.13 2.04
N LEU A 375 17.68 3.36 0.97
CA LEU A 375 19.06 3.81 1.09
C LEU A 375 19.12 5.21 1.67
N VAL A 376 18.25 6.10 1.22
CA VAL A 376 18.09 7.47 1.76
C VAL A 376 17.84 7.44 3.26
N GLN A 377 16.95 6.59 3.76
CA GLN A 377 16.62 6.50 5.19
C GLN A 377 17.83 6.12 6.07
N ARG A 378 18.91 5.55 5.50
CA ARG A 378 20.14 5.23 6.25
C ARG A 378 21.00 6.45 6.59
N PHE A 379 20.77 7.57 5.94
CA PHE A 379 21.53 8.78 6.21
C PHE A 379 20.95 9.51 7.41
N LYS A 380 21.85 10.15 8.17
CA LYS A 380 21.47 10.99 9.31
C LYS A 380 20.61 12.16 8.82
N ASP A 381 19.54 12.48 9.53
CA ASP A 381 18.58 13.55 9.18
C ASP A 381 17.76 13.29 7.90
N ALA A 382 17.76 12.07 7.34
CA ALA A 382 16.91 11.73 6.23
C ALA A 382 15.47 11.48 6.71
N PRO A 383 14.46 11.88 5.94
CA PRO A 383 13.07 11.61 6.28
C PRO A 383 12.74 10.11 6.11
N PRO A 384 11.67 9.63 6.76
CA PRO A 384 11.18 8.26 6.59
C PRO A 384 10.95 7.91 5.11
N THR A 385 11.16 6.64 4.76
CA THR A 385 10.99 6.13 3.39
C THR A 385 9.65 6.55 2.78
N GLN A 386 8.56 6.51 3.56
CA GLN A 386 7.22 6.85 3.10
C GLN A 386 7.11 8.29 2.60
N VAL A 387 7.77 9.24 3.26
CA VAL A 387 7.74 10.66 2.87
C VAL A 387 8.40 10.90 1.52
N VAL A 388 9.49 10.21 1.22
CA VAL A 388 10.25 10.38 -0.04
C VAL A 388 9.73 9.49 -1.17
N PHE A 389 9.11 8.36 -0.85
CA PHE A 389 8.63 7.39 -1.81
C PHE A 389 7.23 7.74 -2.36
N LEU A 390 6.32 8.24 -1.52
CA LEU A 390 4.95 8.55 -1.91
C LEU A 390 4.85 9.46 -3.15
N PRO A 391 5.68 10.51 -3.31
CA PRO A 391 5.68 11.34 -4.51
C PRO A 391 6.07 10.62 -5.81
N ALA A 392 6.82 9.52 -5.72
CA ALA A 392 7.20 8.74 -6.90
C ALA A 392 5.98 8.08 -7.57
N PHE A 393 4.94 7.71 -6.81
CA PHE A 393 3.68 7.22 -7.38
C PHE A 393 2.98 8.26 -8.25
N TRP A 394 3.08 9.54 -7.88
CA TRP A 394 2.50 10.63 -8.68
C TRP A 394 3.24 10.83 -9.99
N MET A 395 4.55 10.65 -9.99
CA MET A 395 5.36 10.79 -11.18
C MET A 395 5.20 9.59 -12.14
N LEU A 396 5.15 8.36 -11.62
CA LEU A 396 5.01 7.14 -12.43
C LEU A 396 3.61 6.98 -13.05
N VAL A 397 2.68 7.78 -12.63
CA VAL A 397 1.23 7.94 -12.95
C VAL A 397 0.65 6.98 -14.01
N PRO A 398 0.04 5.89 -13.58
CA PRO A 398 -0.80 5.08 -14.46
C PRO A 398 -2.20 5.72 -14.67
N GLY A 399 -2.63 6.57 -13.75
CA GLY A 399 -3.95 7.20 -13.78
C GLY A 399 -4.18 8.14 -14.98
N GLY A 400 -3.14 8.81 -15.46
CA GLY A 400 -3.22 9.67 -16.65
C GLY A 400 -3.53 8.88 -17.91
N MET A 401 -2.89 7.73 -18.11
CA MET A 401 -3.17 6.87 -19.28
C MET A 401 -4.58 6.29 -19.23
N SER A 402 -5.10 5.95 -18.05
CA SER A 402 -6.49 5.49 -17.90
C SER A 402 -7.48 6.57 -18.31
N LEU A 403 -7.24 7.82 -17.93
CA LEU A 403 -8.10 8.94 -18.28
C LEU A 403 -8.06 9.22 -19.79
N SER A 404 -6.87 9.19 -20.41
CA SER A 404 -6.74 9.37 -21.86
C SER A 404 -7.42 8.25 -22.64
N GLY A 405 -7.35 7.01 -22.18
CA GLY A 405 -8.03 5.88 -22.80
C GLY A 405 -9.57 6.01 -22.76
N ILE A 406 -10.11 6.40 -21.59
CA ILE A 406 -11.55 6.64 -21.47
C ILE A 406 -11.97 7.84 -22.33
N SER A 407 -11.19 8.91 -22.35
CA SER A 407 -11.46 10.08 -23.19
C SER A 407 -11.48 9.71 -24.67
N ALA A 408 -10.48 8.97 -25.16
CA ALA A 408 -10.41 8.54 -26.57
C ALA A 408 -11.58 7.65 -26.98
N LEU A 409 -11.99 6.70 -26.12
CA LEU A 409 -13.15 5.84 -26.38
C LEU A 409 -14.43 6.65 -26.55
N VAL A 410 -14.59 7.70 -25.77
CA VAL A 410 -15.85 8.42 -25.67
C VAL A 410 -15.92 9.60 -26.65
N THR A 411 -14.79 10.32 -26.84
CA THR A 411 -14.78 11.52 -27.67
C THR A 411 -14.52 11.26 -29.15
N GLU A 412 -13.67 10.27 -29.44
CA GLU A 412 -13.17 10.04 -30.78
C GLU A 412 -13.73 8.76 -31.40
N ASN A 413 -14.52 8.00 -30.64
CA ASN A 413 -15.00 6.66 -31.02
C ASN A 413 -13.83 5.79 -31.57
N ASP A 414 -12.61 6.05 -31.06
CA ASP A 414 -11.37 5.43 -31.50
C ASP A 414 -11.27 4.01 -30.93
N PRO A 415 -11.19 2.96 -31.75
CA PRO A 415 -11.01 1.59 -31.30
C PRO A 415 -9.72 1.40 -30.47
N ASN A 416 -8.75 2.30 -30.58
CA ASN A 416 -7.54 2.29 -29.78
C ASN A 416 -7.77 2.66 -28.29
N GLY A 417 -8.89 3.28 -27.93
CA GLY A 417 -9.21 3.64 -26.54
C GLY A 417 -9.21 2.43 -25.61
N LEU A 418 -9.70 1.26 -26.07
CA LEU A 418 -9.63 0.01 -25.30
C LEU A 418 -8.17 -0.44 -25.08
N HIS A 419 -7.33 -0.34 -26.09
CA HIS A 419 -5.90 -0.66 -25.97
C HIS A 419 -5.20 0.24 -24.95
N ILE A 420 -5.52 1.54 -24.93
CA ILE A 420 -4.98 2.49 -23.95
C ILE A 420 -5.42 2.13 -22.53
N LEU A 421 -6.70 1.73 -22.33
CA LEU A 421 -7.18 1.28 -21.02
C LEU A 421 -6.49 0.01 -20.53
N VAL A 422 -6.34 -0.99 -21.41
CA VAL A 422 -5.60 -2.22 -21.07
C VAL A 422 -4.15 -1.89 -20.71
N THR A 423 -3.51 -1.03 -21.49
CA THR A 423 -2.13 -0.59 -21.22
C THR A 423 -2.03 0.14 -19.87
N ALA A 424 -3.02 0.95 -19.52
CA ALA A 424 -3.06 1.63 -18.22
C ALA A 424 -3.15 0.63 -17.05
N VAL A 425 -3.99 -0.40 -17.15
CA VAL A 425 -4.08 -1.46 -16.14
C VAL A 425 -2.75 -2.22 -16.04
N LEU A 426 -2.16 -2.60 -17.17
CA LEU A 426 -0.86 -3.27 -17.19
C LEU A 426 0.26 -2.39 -16.60
N THR A 427 0.18 -1.07 -16.80
CA THR A 427 1.14 -0.12 -16.21
C THR A 427 1.03 -0.08 -14.67
N VAL A 428 -0.19 -0.09 -14.12
CA VAL A 428 -0.39 -0.20 -12.65
C VAL A 428 0.24 -1.47 -12.11
N LEU A 429 -0.03 -2.61 -12.76
CA LEU A 429 0.54 -3.90 -12.38
C LEU A 429 2.07 -3.90 -12.51
N ALA A 430 2.62 -3.31 -13.57
CA ALA A 430 4.06 -3.20 -13.76
C ALA A 430 4.73 -2.39 -12.64
N ILE A 431 4.14 -1.24 -12.25
CA ILE A 431 4.64 -0.45 -11.12
C ILE A 431 4.56 -1.25 -9.82
N ALA A 432 3.42 -1.89 -9.55
CA ALA A 432 3.22 -2.68 -8.34
C ALA A 432 4.24 -3.83 -8.23
N LEU A 433 4.44 -4.57 -9.32
CA LEU A 433 5.46 -5.63 -9.40
C LEU A 433 6.88 -5.07 -9.24
N GLY A 434 7.19 -3.91 -9.86
CA GLY A 434 8.45 -3.22 -9.68
C GLY A 434 8.72 -2.87 -8.23
N VAL A 435 7.73 -2.30 -7.54
CA VAL A 435 7.80 -1.97 -6.11
C VAL A 435 8.01 -3.23 -5.27
N LEU A 436 7.28 -4.32 -5.53
CA LEU A 436 7.44 -5.59 -4.81
C LEU A 436 8.84 -6.18 -5.00
N VAL A 437 9.35 -6.22 -6.23
CA VAL A 437 10.72 -6.70 -6.50
C VAL A 437 11.74 -5.79 -5.82
N GLY A 438 11.58 -4.47 -5.93
CA GLY A 438 12.46 -3.49 -5.28
C GLY A 438 12.47 -3.63 -3.75
N SER A 439 11.32 -3.89 -3.12
CA SER A 439 11.24 -4.14 -1.67
C SER A 439 11.90 -5.47 -1.30
N GLY A 440 11.71 -6.53 -2.10
CA GLY A 440 12.36 -7.83 -1.91
C GLY A 440 13.90 -7.74 -1.96
N LEU A 441 14.46 -6.92 -2.86
CA LEU A 441 15.89 -6.67 -2.92
C LEU A 441 16.46 -6.05 -1.63
N VAL A 442 15.68 -5.21 -0.95
CA VAL A 442 16.11 -4.58 0.31
C VAL A 442 15.97 -5.53 1.49
N THR A 443 14.89 -6.30 1.56
CA THR A 443 14.64 -7.24 2.67
C THR A 443 15.60 -8.41 2.64
N SER A 444 15.94 -8.94 1.46
CA SER A 444 16.89 -10.03 1.31
C SER A 444 18.32 -9.68 1.80
N THR A 445 18.66 -8.40 1.84
CA THR A 445 19.97 -7.93 2.34
C THR A 445 19.98 -7.69 3.87
N ARG A 446 18.82 -7.74 4.53
CA ARG A 446 18.69 -7.33 5.94
C ARG A 446 18.56 -8.45 6.96
N GLU A 447 18.12 -9.69 6.62
CA GLU A 447 17.94 -10.72 7.64
C GLU A 447 18.08 -12.18 7.17
N PRO A 448 18.76 -13.04 8.00
CA PRO A 448 18.61 -14.50 7.98
C PRO A 448 17.25 -14.99 8.56
N ARG A 449 16.40 -14.10 9.11
CA ARG A 449 15.16 -14.45 9.82
C ARG A 449 13.97 -14.84 8.95
N LEU A 450 13.98 -14.52 7.65
CA LEU A 450 12.91 -14.95 6.74
C LEU A 450 12.97 -16.44 6.37
N GLN A 451 14.10 -17.10 6.56
CA GLN A 451 14.18 -18.57 6.39
C GLN A 451 13.32 -19.31 7.42
N GLY A 452 13.24 -18.84 8.67
CA GLY A 452 12.37 -19.43 9.69
C GLY A 452 10.87 -19.29 9.38
N MET A 453 10.43 -18.17 8.79
CA MET A 453 9.02 -17.97 8.40
C MET A 453 8.60 -18.83 7.20
N VAL A 454 9.50 -19.10 6.27
CA VAL A 454 9.22 -19.97 5.11
C VAL A 454 9.21 -21.44 5.54
N GLU A 455 10.07 -21.84 6.47
CA GLU A 455 10.08 -23.19 7.05
C GLU A 455 8.84 -23.45 7.91
N ASP A 456 8.36 -22.47 8.68
CA ASP A 456 7.11 -22.54 9.44
C ASP A 456 5.86 -22.62 8.54
N TRP A 457 5.90 -21.97 7.37
CA TRP A 457 4.78 -22.00 6.42
C TRP A 457 4.73 -23.27 5.57
N LEU A 458 5.88 -23.89 5.30
CA LEU A 458 5.97 -25.14 4.54
C LEU A 458 5.72 -26.39 5.40
N GLY A 459 5.68 -26.25 6.73
CA GLY A 459 5.55 -27.36 7.66
C GLY A 459 6.77 -28.30 7.61
N PRO A 460 7.07 -29.05 8.66
CA PRO A 460 8.16 -30.02 8.62
C PRO A 460 7.85 -31.02 7.51
N ALA A 461 8.76 -31.12 6.54
CA ALA A 461 8.69 -32.13 5.50
C ALA A 461 8.52 -33.48 6.20
N THR A 462 7.38 -34.09 6.01
CA THR A 462 7.03 -35.41 6.55
C THR A 462 8.16 -36.37 6.27
N GLU A 463 8.91 -36.69 7.29
CA GLU A 463 9.86 -37.78 7.32
C GLU A 463 9.06 -39.08 7.32
N THR A 464 8.60 -39.47 6.12
CA THR A 464 7.81 -40.67 5.90
C THR A 464 8.75 -41.83 5.68
N GLN A 465 8.82 -42.66 6.74
CA GLN A 465 9.06 -44.11 6.67
C GLN A 465 10.26 -44.64 5.84
N ARG A 466 11.33 -44.88 6.55
CA ARG A 466 12.18 -46.05 6.27
C ARG A 466 12.34 -46.89 7.53
N THR A 467 11.33 -47.65 7.88
CA THR A 467 11.43 -48.83 8.76
C THR A 467 10.50 -49.90 8.23
N THR A 468 11.04 -50.79 7.43
CA THR A 468 10.59 -52.19 7.39
C THR A 468 11.71 -53.08 6.87
N GLY A 469 12.11 -54.01 7.69
CA GLY A 469 12.57 -55.34 7.21
C GLY A 469 14.00 -55.69 7.58
N SER A 470 14.21 -56.31 8.74
CA SER A 470 14.47 -57.74 8.81
C SER A 470 14.93 -58.16 10.22
N SER A 471 14.14 -59.02 10.74
CA SER A 471 14.35 -60.13 11.72
C SER A 471 15.78 -60.53 12.09
N GLU A 472 16.05 -60.61 13.36
CA GLU A 472 16.61 -61.61 14.28
C GLU A 472 17.40 -62.82 13.72
N PRO A 473 18.12 -63.62 14.59
CA PRO A 473 18.83 -63.39 15.85
C PRO A 473 20.23 -64.12 15.90
N GLY A 474 20.99 -63.93 16.99
CA GLY A 474 21.96 -65.01 17.35
C GLY A 474 23.26 -64.55 17.98
N SER A 475 23.33 -64.70 19.30
CA SER A 475 24.37 -65.28 20.12
C SER A 475 25.82 -64.81 20.12
N ALA A 476 26.20 -64.39 21.27
CA ALA A 476 27.36 -64.91 22.06
C ALA A 476 28.78 -64.39 21.78
N SER A 477 29.30 -63.81 22.84
CA SER A 477 30.60 -64.10 23.44
C SER A 477 31.85 -63.35 22.98
N GLN A 478 32.38 -62.71 23.99
CA GLN A 478 33.78 -62.75 24.49
C GLN A 478 34.89 -61.96 23.77
N SER A 479 35.40 -61.09 24.60
CA SER A 479 36.80 -60.98 25.01
C SER A 479 37.79 -60.23 24.12
N SER A 480 38.26 -59.21 24.75
CA SER A 480 39.68 -58.94 25.11
C SER A 480 40.61 -58.33 24.05
N GLN A 481 41.16 -57.27 24.55
CA GLN A 481 42.57 -56.88 24.52
C GLN A 481 43.14 -56.13 23.29
N CYS A 482 43.58 -54.99 23.65
CA CYS A 482 45.00 -54.56 23.61
C CYS A 482 45.59 -54.13 22.25
N GLY A 483 46.15 -52.98 22.25
CA GLY A 483 47.42 -52.77 21.56
C GLY A 483 47.48 -51.67 20.55
N ALA A 484 47.78 -50.51 21.00
CA ALA A 484 48.99 -49.76 20.64
C ALA A 484 49.36 -49.53 19.17
N SER A 485 49.50 -48.25 18.85
CA SER A 485 50.74 -47.69 18.31
C SER A 485 50.84 -47.35 16.82
N ARG A 486 51.12 -46.08 16.62
CA ARG A 486 52.05 -45.46 15.62
C ARG A 486 51.63 -45.50 14.15
N ALA A 487 51.49 -44.37 13.67
CA ALA A 487 52.43 -43.37 13.12
C ALA A 487 52.48 -43.38 11.58
N ALA A 488 52.30 -42.21 11.13
CA ALA A 488 53.10 -41.53 10.11
C ALA A 488 52.83 -41.78 8.62
N ASN A 489 52.69 -40.69 8.00
CA ASN A 489 53.28 -40.17 6.76
C ASN A 489 52.55 -40.32 5.44
N SER A 490 52.34 -39.16 4.93
CA SER A 490 52.68 -38.61 3.59
C SER A 490 52.09 -39.30 2.35
N SER A 491 51.25 -38.67 1.67
CA SER A 491 51.55 -37.96 0.44
C SER A 491 50.36 -37.05 0.10
#